data_97b662407eccdc82edcbdf9d0b10b2e0
#
_entry.id   97b662407eccdc82edcbdf9d0b10b2e0
#
_cell.length_a   1.000
_cell.length_b   1.000
_cell.length_c   1.000
_cell.angle_alpha   90.00
_cell.angle_beta   90.00
_cell.angle_gamma   90.00
#
_symmetry.space_group_name_H-M   'P 1'
#
loop_
_entity.id
_entity.type
_entity.pdbx_description
1 polymer ?
#
loop_
_entity_poly.entity_id
_entity_poly.type
_entity_poly.pdbx_seq_one_letter_code
_entity_poly.pdbx_strand_id
1 'polypeptide(L)'
;MNQDYQEYCGEGAHCTARMLQITEQVSLRVFSFTPASASGNMPIVIVSGLSTILESFRQILLELTRDFTVHYIETREKQSSQIRGQVQYDIETLGQDIVSIVQTLGLEDNQYALMGYSFGASAIADGYRNLISKPRYILFMQPTPVFHYPQWSLLLIKWLGVPLFPVMKPVAKWYISRFRINKKEDPEMAVISGRALDNADPRKLRNTIMAISKYEAWDKLGAIQCPTLIVATSKDSLHIHDEIIRMVSLIKNSSVVDLETSDRTHGAEMASIIKNFVNGASQKTGV
;
A
#
# COMPACT_ATOMS: atom_id res chain seq x y z
N MET A 1 20.32 -16.82 -2.85
CA MET A 1 19.22 -17.69 -3.28
C MET A 1 18.23 -16.81 -4.02
N ASN A 2 18.05 -17.02 -5.33
CA ASN A 2 16.94 -16.39 -6.05
C ASN A 2 15.66 -16.99 -5.49
N GLN A 3 14.92 -16.21 -4.72
CA GLN A 3 13.59 -16.59 -4.28
C GLN A 3 12.71 -16.55 -5.52
N ASP A 4 12.07 -17.66 -5.85
CA ASP A 4 11.16 -17.74 -6.98
C ASP A 4 9.84 -17.06 -6.59
N TYR A 5 9.52 -15.96 -7.26
CA TYR A 5 8.27 -15.21 -7.08
C TYR A 5 7.22 -15.56 -8.15
N GLN A 6 7.44 -16.68 -8.85
CA GLN A 6 6.55 -17.12 -9.92
C GLN A 6 5.13 -17.44 -9.41
N GLU A 7 5.00 -17.81 -8.15
CA GLU A 7 3.71 -18.06 -7.49
C GLU A 7 2.78 -16.83 -7.41
N TYR A 8 3.32 -15.62 -7.65
CA TYR A 8 2.57 -14.35 -7.70
C TYR A 8 2.29 -13.89 -9.13
N CYS A 9 2.76 -14.62 -10.15
CA CYS A 9 2.63 -14.25 -11.55
C CYS A 9 1.39 -14.88 -12.17
N GLY A 10 0.63 -14.10 -12.93
CA GLY A 10 -0.39 -14.62 -13.83
C GLY A 10 0.24 -15.52 -14.90
N GLU A 11 -0.59 -16.23 -15.65
CA GLU A 11 -0.14 -17.18 -16.65
C GLU A 11 0.83 -16.54 -17.69
N GLY A 12 2.02 -17.11 -17.81
CA GLY A 12 3.07 -16.65 -18.72
C GLY A 12 3.81 -15.38 -18.26
N ALA A 13 3.37 -14.72 -17.20
CA ALA A 13 4.09 -13.57 -16.66
C ALA A 13 5.34 -14.00 -15.88
N HIS A 14 6.28 -13.07 -15.72
CA HIS A 14 7.48 -13.30 -14.92
C HIS A 14 7.73 -12.16 -13.95
N CYS A 15 8.41 -12.45 -12.84
CA CYS A 15 8.75 -11.50 -11.81
C CYS A 15 10.26 -11.34 -11.66
N THR A 16 10.71 -10.10 -11.52
CA THR A 16 12.06 -9.76 -11.08
C THR A 16 12.00 -8.93 -9.81
N ALA A 17 12.82 -9.26 -8.82
CA ALA A 17 12.97 -8.47 -7.60
C ALA A 17 14.33 -7.79 -7.59
N ARG A 18 14.35 -6.48 -7.39
CA ARG A 18 15.59 -5.68 -7.34
C ARG A 18 15.57 -4.69 -6.20
N MET A 19 16.77 -4.37 -5.70
CA MET A 19 16.96 -3.26 -4.77
C MET A 19 17.21 -2.00 -5.58
N LEU A 20 16.33 -0.99 -5.43
CA LEU A 20 16.52 0.33 -6.01
C LEU A 20 17.16 1.23 -4.95
N GLN A 21 18.28 1.84 -5.30
CA GLN A 21 18.90 2.86 -4.46
C GLN A 21 18.10 4.17 -4.60
N ILE A 22 17.49 4.60 -3.50
CA ILE A 22 16.64 5.79 -3.44
C ILE A 22 17.45 7.01 -2.99
N THR A 23 18.29 6.80 -1.98
CA THR A 23 19.27 7.77 -1.50
C THR A 23 20.59 7.05 -1.23
N GLU A 24 21.66 7.76 -0.90
CA GLU A 24 22.92 7.14 -0.48
C GLU A 24 22.77 6.17 0.70
N GLN A 25 21.76 6.41 1.54
CA GLN A 25 21.51 5.64 2.77
C GLN A 25 20.41 4.61 2.63
N VAL A 26 19.56 4.67 1.60
CA VAL A 26 18.33 3.88 1.51
C VAL A 26 18.23 3.17 0.17
N SER A 27 18.05 1.84 0.23
CA SER A 27 17.62 1.05 -0.92
C SER A 27 16.34 0.29 -0.57
N LEU A 28 15.36 0.32 -1.49
CA LEU A 28 14.06 -0.32 -1.34
C LEU A 28 13.90 -1.45 -2.34
N ARG A 29 13.21 -2.52 -1.92
CA ARG A 29 12.91 -3.63 -2.80
C ARG A 29 11.70 -3.32 -3.66
N VAL A 30 11.85 -3.51 -4.95
CA VAL A 30 10.78 -3.40 -5.95
C VAL A 30 10.68 -4.71 -6.70
N PHE A 31 9.46 -5.24 -6.75
CA PHE A 31 9.10 -6.38 -7.60
C PHE A 31 8.51 -5.84 -8.89
N SER A 32 9.02 -6.29 -10.02
CA SER A 32 8.51 -5.95 -11.35
C SER A 32 7.98 -7.19 -12.00
N PHE A 33 6.68 -7.22 -12.21
CA PHE A 33 5.96 -8.28 -12.90
C PHE A 33 5.71 -7.82 -14.32
N THR A 34 6.07 -8.66 -15.30
CA THR A 34 5.89 -8.36 -16.71
C THR A 34 5.03 -9.45 -17.34
N PRO A 35 3.95 -9.11 -18.06
CA PRO A 35 3.10 -10.09 -18.75
C PRO A 35 3.85 -10.80 -19.87
N ALA A 36 3.34 -11.95 -20.28
CA ALA A 36 3.95 -12.77 -21.35
C ALA A 36 4.06 -12.05 -22.69
N SER A 37 3.09 -11.19 -22.98
CA SER A 37 3.05 -10.37 -24.20
C SER A 37 2.86 -8.90 -23.84
N ALA A 38 3.49 -8.02 -24.61
CA ALA A 38 3.27 -6.58 -24.45
C ALA A 38 1.81 -6.25 -24.80
N SER A 39 1.01 -5.96 -23.78
CA SER A 39 -0.42 -5.68 -23.96
C SER A 39 -0.71 -4.24 -24.38
N GLY A 40 0.29 -3.36 -24.39
CA GLY A 40 0.10 -1.91 -24.56
C GLY A 40 -0.61 -1.23 -23.38
N ASN A 41 -0.97 -1.97 -22.34
CA ASN A 41 -1.57 -1.43 -21.14
C ASN A 41 -0.55 -0.63 -20.32
N MET A 42 -1.01 0.44 -19.69
CA MET A 42 -0.14 1.24 -18.81
C MET A 42 0.31 0.44 -17.59
N PRO A 43 1.55 0.62 -17.10
CA PRO A 43 2.00 -0.02 -15.89
C PRO A 43 1.24 0.47 -14.65
N ILE A 44 1.11 -0.44 -13.67
CA ILE A 44 0.49 -0.16 -12.36
C ILE A 44 1.59 -0.23 -11.30
N VAL A 45 1.73 0.84 -10.52
CA VAL A 45 2.66 0.89 -9.38
C VAL A 45 1.86 0.72 -8.09
N ILE A 46 2.18 -0.29 -7.31
CA ILE A 46 1.53 -0.59 -6.03
C ILE A 46 2.48 -0.24 -4.89
N VAL A 47 2.05 0.69 -4.02
CA VAL A 47 2.74 1.04 -2.78
C VAL A 47 2.10 0.31 -1.61
N SER A 48 2.87 -0.52 -0.94
CA SER A 48 2.37 -1.37 0.15
C SER A 48 1.92 -0.59 1.39
N GLY A 49 1.03 -1.19 2.16
CA GLY A 49 0.63 -0.69 3.48
C GLY A 49 1.66 -0.98 4.58
N LEU A 50 1.48 -0.39 5.75
CA LEU A 50 2.32 -0.63 6.93
C LEU A 50 2.31 -2.13 7.29
N SER A 51 3.49 -2.73 7.39
CA SER A 51 3.66 -4.16 7.66
C SER A 51 2.95 -5.11 6.68
N THR A 52 2.47 -4.63 5.54
CA THR A 52 1.86 -5.48 4.52
C THR A 52 2.94 -6.19 3.70
N ILE A 53 2.80 -7.48 3.45
CA ILE A 53 3.75 -8.29 2.66
C ILE A 53 3.20 -8.59 1.27
N LEU A 54 4.08 -8.94 0.32
CA LEU A 54 3.71 -9.25 -1.07
C LEU A 54 2.60 -10.30 -1.16
N GLU A 55 2.64 -11.29 -0.27
CA GLU A 55 1.66 -12.38 -0.20
C GLU A 55 0.21 -11.87 -0.05
N SER A 56 0.00 -10.75 0.65
CA SER A 56 -1.33 -10.12 0.77
C SER A 56 -1.94 -9.71 -0.57
N PHE A 57 -1.12 -9.52 -1.59
CA PHE A 57 -1.55 -9.12 -2.94
C PHE A 57 -1.57 -10.28 -3.93
N ARG A 58 -1.35 -11.53 -3.47
CA ARG A 58 -1.19 -12.69 -4.35
C ARG A 58 -2.32 -12.82 -5.37
N GLN A 59 -3.58 -12.78 -4.95
CA GLN A 59 -4.72 -12.93 -5.85
C GLN A 59 -4.84 -11.76 -6.84
N ILE A 60 -4.62 -10.53 -6.37
CA ILE A 60 -4.60 -9.33 -7.23
C ILE A 60 -3.49 -9.44 -8.27
N LEU A 61 -2.28 -9.83 -7.85
CA LEU A 61 -1.13 -9.96 -8.74
C LEU A 61 -1.34 -11.05 -9.80
N LEU A 62 -1.86 -12.22 -9.43
CA LEU A 62 -2.19 -13.29 -10.36
C LEU A 62 -3.15 -12.83 -11.48
N GLU A 63 -4.10 -11.95 -11.16
CA GLU A 63 -5.04 -11.42 -12.13
C GLU A 63 -4.47 -10.25 -12.95
N LEU A 64 -3.80 -9.29 -12.31
CA LEU A 64 -3.31 -8.09 -12.98
C LEU A 64 -2.14 -8.41 -13.93
N THR A 65 -1.23 -9.28 -13.51
CA THR A 65 0.02 -9.52 -14.27
C THR A 65 -0.15 -10.34 -15.54
N ARG A 66 -1.37 -10.84 -15.80
CA ARG A 66 -1.74 -11.40 -17.12
C ARG A 66 -1.71 -10.33 -18.22
N ASP A 67 -2.11 -9.09 -17.84
CA ASP A 67 -2.39 -8.03 -18.81
C ASP A 67 -1.54 -6.77 -18.60
N PHE A 68 -1.06 -6.54 -17.36
CA PHE A 68 -0.37 -5.31 -16.97
C PHE A 68 1.04 -5.59 -16.47
N THR A 69 1.95 -4.67 -16.77
CA THR A 69 3.19 -4.56 -16.01
C THR A 69 2.84 -4.01 -14.63
N VAL A 70 3.25 -4.69 -13.56
CA VAL A 70 2.99 -4.28 -12.18
C VAL A 70 4.30 -4.11 -11.44
N HIS A 71 4.49 -2.95 -10.80
CA HIS A 71 5.62 -2.69 -9.90
C HIS A 71 5.10 -2.63 -8.47
N TYR A 72 5.48 -3.60 -7.64
CA TYR A 72 5.14 -3.60 -6.22
C TYR A 72 6.30 -3.08 -5.40
N ILE A 73 6.07 -2.02 -4.62
CA ILE A 73 7.08 -1.32 -3.84
C ILE A 73 6.95 -1.71 -2.36
N GLU A 74 8.03 -2.19 -1.77
CA GLU A 74 8.16 -2.33 -0.33
C GLU A 74 8.73 -1.05 0.27
N THR A 75 8.03 -0.51 1.27
CA THR A 75 8.39 0.73 1.96
C THR A 75 9.51 0.57 2.98
N ARG A 76 10.05 1.68 3.52
CA ARG A 76 11.26 1.70 4.38
C ARG A 76 11.18 0.79 5.60
N GLU A 77 10.01 0.62 6.20
CA GLU A 77 9.82 -0.17 7.42
C GLU A 77 9.90 -1.69 7.19
N LYS A 78 9.91 -2.14 5.94
CA LYS A 78 10.02 -3.57 5.63
C LYS A 78 11.39 -4.11 6.04
N GLN A 79 11.42 -5.38 6.42
CA GLN A 79 12.66 -6.07 6.74
C GLN A 79 13.64 -6.06 5.55
N SER A 80 13.13 -6.10 4.32
CA SER A 80 13.90 -6.10 3.09
C SER A 80 14.64 -4.80 2.79
N SER A 81 14.15 -3.65 3.28
CA SER A 81 14.79 -2.36 3.02
C SER A 81 16.21 -2.34 3.58
N GLN A 82 17.15 -1.82 2.81
CA GLN A 82 18.54 -1.65 3.26
C GLN A 82 18.73 -0.20 3.69
N ILE A 83 18.99 -0.02 4.99
CA ILE A 83 19.14 1.30 5.61
C ILE A 83 20.55 1.41 6.21
N ARG A 84 21.26 2.48 5.89
CA ARG A 84 22.57 2.82 6.43
C ARG A 84 22.48 4.09 7.27
N GLY A 85 22.89 4.02 8.53
CA GLY A 85 22.85 5.18 9.43
C GLY A 85 21.46 5.53 9.93
N GLN A 86 21.26 6.80 10.27
CA GLN A 86 19.99 7.34 10.76
C GLN A 86 19.20 7.93 9.59
N VAL A 87 17.94 7.52 9.45
CA VAL A 87 17.03 8.00 8.42
C VAL A 87 15.66 8.32 9.02
N GLN A 88 14.89 9.14 8.31
CA GLN A 88 13.51 9.47 8.68
C GLN A 88 12.55 8.39 8.17
N TYR A 89 11.41 8.26 8.86
CA TYR A 89 10.34 7.29 8.56
C TYR A 89 8.95 7.96 8.48
N ASP A 90 8.91 9.29 8.39
CA ASP A 90 7.67 10.06 8.23
C ASP A 90 7.09 9.90 6.82
N ILE A 91 5.82 10.30 6.67
CA ILE A 91 5.08 10.16 5.41
C ILE A 91 5.70 11.03 4.30
N GLU A 92 6.20 12.22 4.62
CA GLU A 92 6.84 13.11 3.65
C GLU A 92 8.05 12.43 3.01
N THR A 93 8.90 11.83 3.84
CA THR A 93 10.06 11.09 3.38
C THR A 93 9.65 9.87 2.51
N LEU A 94 8.59 9.17 2.88
CA LEU A 94 8.07 8.07 2.05
C LEU A 94 7.49 8.58 0.73
N GLY A 95 6.85 9.73 0.74
CA GLY A 95 6.39 10.40 -0.49
C GLY A 95 7.55 10.70 -1.44
N GLN A 96 8.69 11.16 -0.92
CA GLN A 96 9.90 11.38 -1.71
C GLN A 96 10.49 10.08 -2.25
N ASP A 97 10.41 8.98 -1.50
CA ASP A 97 10.81 7.66 -2.01
C ASP A 97 10.00 7.26 -3.24
N ILE A 98 8.68 7.48 -3.21
CA ILE A 98 7.80 7.19 -4.34
C ILE A 98 8.19 8.03 -5.55
N VAL A 99 8.46 9.33 -5.36
CA VAL A 99 8.94 10.22 -6.43
C VAL A 99 10.21 9.66 -7.07
N SER A 100 11.19 9.29 -6.25
CA SER A 100 12.47 8.74 -6.72
C SER A 100 12.29 7.42 -7.46
N ILE A 101 11.38 6.56 -7.00
CA ILE A 101 11.08 5.27 -7.64
C ILE A 101 10.40 5.48 -8.99
N VAL A 102 9.40 6.35 -9.09
CA VAL A 102 8.71 6.69 -10.34
C VAL A 102 9.72 7.16 -11.39
N GLN A 103 10.66 8.04 -11.00
CA GLN A 103 11.74 8.51 -11.88
C GLN A 103 12.69 7.37 -12.29
N THR A 104 13.12 6.55 -11.34
CA THR A 104 14.06 5.42 -11.59
C THR A 104 13.44 4.35 -12.48
N LEU A 105 12.12 4.14 -12.39
CA LEU A 105 11.38 3.25 -13.27
C LEU A 105 11.14 3.82 -14.67
N GLY A 106 11.45 5.11 -14.90
CA GLY A 106 11.26 5.79 -16.19
C GLY A 106 9.79 5.94 -16.56
N LEU A 107 8.91 6.09 -15.56
CA LEU A 107 7.47 6.23 -15.82
C LEU A 107 7.14 7.64 -16.34
N GLU A 108 6.49 7.68 -17.48
CA GLU A 108 6.19 8.92 -18.18
C GLU A 108 4.88 9.56 -17.70
N ASP A 109 4.72 10.85 -17.94
CA ASP A 109 3.55 11.63 -17.55
C ASP A 109 2.27 11.07 -18.18
N ASN A 110 1.23 10.87 -17.36
CA ASN A 110 -0.06 10.30 -17.75
C ASN A 110 -0.01 8.89 -18.38
N GLN A 111 1.07 8.12 -18.15
CA GLN A 111 1.24 6.79 -18.74
C GLN A 111 1.36 5.66 -17.70
N TYR A 112 0.99 5.89 -16.46
CA TYR A 112 0.94 4.86 -15.42
C TYR A 112 -0.20 5.11 -14.43
N ALA A 113 -0.58 4.06 -13.72
CA ALA A 113 -1.49 4.14 -12.57
C ALA A 113 -0.70 3.97 -11.27
N LEU A 114 -1.07 4.73 -10.23
CA LEU A 114 -0.44 4.67 -8.92
C LEU A 114 -1.46 4.22 -7.88
N MET A 115 -1.21 3.08 -7.25
CA MET A 115 -2.09 2.47 -6.27
C MET A 115 -1.44 2.44 -4.90
N GLY A 116 -2.12 2.97 -3.89
CA GLY A 116 -1.68 2.93 -2.49
C GLY A 116 -2.62 2.14 -1.61
N TYR A 117 -2.07 1.22 -0.81
CA TYR A 117 -2.82 0.50 0.20
C TYR A 117 -2.58 1.11 1.58
N SER A 118 -3.66 1.55 2.25
CA SER A 118 -3.63 2.09 3.62
C SER A 118 -2.53 3.17 3.80
N PHE A 119 -1.49 2.88 4.55
CA PHE A 119 -0.29 3.69 4.73
C PHE A 119 0.36 4.15 3.41
N GLY A 120 0.41 3.29 2.39
CA GLY A 120 0.91 3.63 1.06
C GLY A 120 0.06 4.70 0.36
N ALA A 121 -1.25 4.75 0.63
CA ALA A 121 -2.13 5.80 0.11
C ALA A 121 -1.75 7.18 0.69
N SER A 122 -1.44 7.26 1.98
CA SER A 122 -0.97 8.49 2.62
C SER A 122 0.36 8.97 2.04
N ALA A 123 1.30 8.04 1.79
CA ALA A 123 2.59 8.37 1.18
C ALA A 123 2.43 8.89 -0.26
N ILE A 124 1.51 8.31 -1.05
CA ILE A 124 1.17 8.81 -2.39
C ILE A 124 0.56 10.22 -2.31
N ALA A 125 -0.39 10.43 -1.41
CA ALA A 125 -1.05 11.72 -1.25
C ALA A 125 -0.05 12.83 -0.91
N ASP A 126 0.90 12.55 -0.04
CA ASP A 126 1.96 13.49 0.35
C ASP A 126 2.93 13.76 -0.81
N GLY A 127 3.44 12.70 -1.44
CA GLY A 127 4.42 12.79 -2.52
C GLY A 127 3.85 13.34 -3.83
N TYR A 128 2.53 13.34 -4.04
CA TYR A 128 1.90 13.68 -5.32
C TYR A 128 2.34 15.03 -5.91
N ARG A 129 2.43 16.06 -5.07
CA ARG A 129 2.85 17.41 -5.52
C ARG A 129 4.25 17.39 -6.14
N ASN A 130 5.13 16.54 -5.63
CA ASN A 130 6.54 16.45 -5.99
C ASN A 130 6.81 15.49 -7.16
N LEU A 131 5.81 14.70 -7.60
CA LEU A 131 5.95 13.86 -8.80
C LEU A 131 6.21 14.77 -10.02
N ILE A 132 7.28 14.53 -10.77
CA ILE A 132 7.56 15.20 -12.04
C ILE A 132 6.62 14.64 -13.11
N SER A 133 6.58 13.32 -13.25
CA SER A 133 5.60 12.62 -14.08
C SER A 133 4.38 12.30 -13.23
N LYS A 134 3.21 12.83 -13.60
CA LYS A 134 1.95 12.58 -12.87
C LYS A 134 1.32 11.27 -13.34
N PRO A 135 0.72 10.47 -12.44
CA PRO A 135 -0.03 9.29 -12.83
C PRO A 135 -1.30 9.68 -13.61
N ARG A 136 -1.72 8.83 -14.53
CA ARG A 136 -3.02 8.98 -15.22
C ARG A 136 -4.18 8.68 -14.29
N TYR A 137 -4.01 7.70 -13.38
CA TYR A 137 -5.01 7.28 -12.40
C TYR A 137 -4.36 7.07 -11.04
N ILE A 138 -5.11 7.37 -9.98
CA ILE A 138 -4.76 7.00 -8.61
C ILE A 138 -5.84 6.06 -8.06
N LEU A 139 -5.40 5.02 -7.33
CA LEU A 139 -6.28 4.13 -6.59
C LEU A 139 -5.84 4.13 -5.12
N PHE A 140 -6.72 4.53 -4.25
CA PHE A 140 -6.53 4.46 -2.80
C PHE A 140 -7.35 3.31 -2.25
N MET A 141 -6.68 2.22 -1.89
CA MET A 141 -7.30 1.03 -1.32
C MET A 141 -7.23 1.09 0.20
N GLN A 142 -8.38 1.13 0.87
CA GLN A 142 -8.49 1.30 2.32
C GLN A 142 -7.60 2.43 2.86
N PRO A 143 -7.68 3.66 2.30
CA PRO A 143 -6.77 4.73 2.68
C PRO A 143 -6.88 5.09 4.15
N THR A 144 -5.76 5.48 4.73
CA THR A 144 -5.67 5.96 6.13
C THR A 144 -5.16 7.40 6.12
N PRO A 145 -6.05 8.40 5.94
CA PRO A 145 -5.63 9.80 5.88
C PRO A 145 -5.12 10.34 7.23
N VAL A 146 -5.53 9.71 8.32
CA VAL A 146 -5.13 10.05 9.70
C VAL A 146 -4.80 8.77 10.46
N PHE A 147 -3.72 8.80 11.24
CA PHE A 147 -3.30 7.65 12.04
C PHE A 147 -3.72 7.81 13.50
N HIS A 148 -4.72 7.05 13.92
CA HIS A 148 -5.26 7.10 15.28
C HIS A 148 -4.54 6.13 16.22
N TYR A 149 -3.59 6.64 17.00
CA TYR A 149 -2.91 5.88 18.05
C TYR A 149 -3.23 6.46 19.43
N PRO A 150 -3.80 5.68 20.37
CA PRO A 150 -3.96 6.12 21.76
C PRO A 150 -2.61 6.54 22.37
N GLN A 151 -2.56 7.63 23.11
CA GLN A 151 -1.30 8.16 23.69
C GLN A 151 -0.56 7.13 24.55
N TRP A 152 -1.29 6.34 25.34
CA TRP A 152 -0.70 5.29 26.16
C TRP A 152 0.00 4.21 25.31
N SER A 153 -0.56 3.86 24.14
CA SER A 153 0.05 2.87 23.25
C SER A 153 1.34 3.41 22.62
N LEU A 154 1.39 4.70 22.28
CA LEU A 154 2.62 5.33 21.79
C LEU A 154 3.73 5.32 22.81
N LEU A 155 3.42 5.57 24.10
CA LEU A 155 4.40 5.47 25.19
C LEU A 155 4.95 4.05 25.33
N LEU A 156 4.09 3.04 25.26
CA LEU A 156 4.51 1.63 25.27
C LEU A 156 5.39 1.30 24.07
N ILE A 157 4.98 1.69 22.86
CA ILE A 157 5.75 1.47 21.63
C ILE A 157 7.10 2.19 21.71
N LYS A 158 7.13 3.41 22.23
CA LYS A 158 8.35 4.20 22.36
C LYS A 158 9.41 3.51 23.21
N TRP A 159 9.02 3.03 24.39
CA TRP A 159 9.96 2.55 25.39
C TRP A 159 10.16 1.03 25.37
N LEU A 160 9.10 0.30 25.10
CA LEU A 160 9.06 -1.16 25.21
C LEU A 160 8.88 -1.88 23.88
N GLY A 161 8.53 -1.15 22.81
CA GLY A 161 8.17 -1.74 21.52
C GLY A 161 9.25 -2.66 20.93
N VAL A 162 10.53 -2.29 21.04
CA VAL A 162 11.62 -3.13 20.51
C VAL A 162 11.96 -4.29 21.45
N PRO A 163 12.28 -4.07 22.73
CA PRO A 163 12.68 -5.16 23.62
C PRO A 163 11.54 -6.16 23.91
N LEU A 164 10.30 -5.69 23.97
CA LEU A 164 9.13 -6.54 24.22
C LEU A 164 8.47 -7.08 22.93
N PHE A 165 8.96 -6.71 21.75
CA PHE A 165 8.36 -7.16 20.50
C PHE A 165 8.18 -8.68 20.40
N PRO A 166 9.16 -9.52 20.79
CA PRO A 166 8.99 -10.97 20.76
C PRO A 166 7.84 -11.46 21.66
N VAL A 167 7.62 -10.81 22.81
CA VAL A 167 6.55 -11.16 23.76
C VAL A 167 5.21 -10.59 23.30
N MET A 168 5.21 -9.40 22.73
CA MET A 168 3.98 -8.74 22.23
C MET A 168 3.47 -9.33 20.90
N LYS A 169 4.36 -9.92 20.11
CA LYS A 169 4.01 -10.49 18.81
C LYS A 169 2.87 -11.53 18.86
N PRO A 170 2.90 -12.54 19.76
CA PRO A 170 1.78 -13.49 19.90
C PRO A 170 0.46 -12.81 20.27
N VAL A 171 0.51 -11.81 21.17
CA VAL A 171 -0.66 -11.05 21.58
C VAL A 171 -1.21 -10.22 20.41
N ALA A 172 -0.33 -9.56 19.65
CA ALA A 172 -0.72 -8.82 18.45
C ALA A 172 -1.34 -9.74 17.40
N LYS A 173 -0.76 -10.91 17.14
CA LYS A 173 -1.33 -11.92 16.24
C LYS A 173 -2.72 -12.36 16.70
N TRP A 174 -2.87 -12.67 17.99
CA TRP A 174 -4.16 -13.03 18.56
C TRP A 174 -5.18 -11.91 18.40
N TYR A 175 -4.80 -10.65 18.71
CA TYR A 175 -5.68 -9.48 18.57
C TYR A 175 -6.13 -9.27 17.12
N ILE A 176 -5.19 -9.24 16.17
CA ILE A 176 -5.49 -9.07 14.75
C ILE A 176 -6.44 -10.18 14.28
N SER A 177 -6.11 -11.42 14.61
CA SER A 177 -6.90 -12.57 14.19
C SER A 177 -8.27 -12.66 14.86
N ARG A 178 -8.49 -11.97 16.00
CA ARG A 178 -9.75 -12.03 16.75
C ARG A 178 -10.67 -10.84 16.45
N PHE A 179 -10.08 -9.66 16.16
CA PHE A 179 -10.83 -8.41 16.09
C PHE A 179 -10.69 -7.67 14.74
N ARG A 180 -9.66 -7.97 13.95
CA ARG A 180 -9.39 -7.25 12.70
C ARG A 180 -9.65 -8.09 11.45
N ILE A 181 -9.62 -9.40 11.56
CA ILE A 181 -9.82 -10.34 10.45
C ILE A 181 -10.86 -11.37 10.89
N ASN A 182 -11.89 -11.53 10.07
CA ASN A 182 -12.88 -12.58 10.33
C ASN A 182 -12.31 -13.93 9.87
N LYS A 183 -11.69 -14.67 10.79
CA LYS A 183 -11.08 -15.98 10.51
C LYS A 183 -12.04 -17.01 9.89
N LYS A 184 -13.35 -16.83 10.04
CA LYS A 184 -14.34 -17.76 9.47
C LYS A 184 -14.54 -17.46 7.98
N GLU A 185 -14.40 -16.20 7.58
CA GLU A 185 -14.60 -15.75 6.21
C GLU A 185 -13.28 -15.77 5.42
N ASP A 186 -12.16 -15.34 6.06
CA ASP A 186 -10.84 -15.35 5.44
C ASP A 186 -9.75 -15.93 6.37
N PRO A 187 -9.65 -17.27 6.45
CA PRO A 187 -8.59 -17.91 7.24
C PRO A 187 -7.19 -17.70 6.65
N GLU A 188 -7.08 -17.53 5.32
CA GLU A 188 -5.81 -17.31 4.64
C GLU A 188 -5.22 -15.95 5.02
N MET A 189 -6.01 -14.88 4.99
CA MET A 189 -5.56 -13.55 5.38
C MET A 189 -5.15 -13.47 6.85
N ALA A 190 -5.78 -14.23 7.73
CA ALA A 190 -5.37 -14.34 9.13
C ALA A 190 -3.95 -14.94 9.28
N VAL A 191 -3.61 -15.93 8.46
CA VAL A 191 -2.27 -16.53 8.41
C VAL A 191 -1.26 -15.55 7.83
N ILE A 192 -1.60 -14.89 6.72
CA ILE A 192 -0.75 -13.89 6.04
C ILE A 192 -0.41 -12.73 6.99
N SER A 193 -1.41 -12.20 7.70
CA SER A 193 -1.18 -11.15 8.70
C SER A 193 -0.27 -11.59 9.84
N GLY A 194 -0.36 -12.85 10.24
CA GLY A 194 0.57 -13.45 11.19
C GLY A 194 2.01 -13.49 10.66
N ARG A 195 2.20 -13.87 9.40
CA ARG A 195 3.52 -13.86 8.72
C ARG A 195 4.07 -12.44 8.54
N ALA A 196 3.20 -11.48 8.26
CA ALA A 196 3.59 -10.07 8.16
C ALA A 196 4.25 -9.57 9.46
N LEU A 197 3.69 -9.94 10.62
CA LEU A 197 4.30 -9.66 11.93
C LEU A 197 5.60 -10.43 12.18
N ASP A 198 5.71 -11.67 11.67
CA ASP A 198 6.94 -12.45 11.80
C ASP A 198 8.10 -11.84 11.02
N ASN A 199 7.79 -11.25 9.86
CA ASN A 199 8.76 -10.62 8.96
C ASN A 199 8.94 -9.11 9.24
N ALA A 200 8.36 -8.56 10.31
CA ALA A 200 8.53 -7.15 10.63
C ALA A 200 9.88 -6.90 11.34
N ASP A 201 10.57 -5.84 10.94
CA ASP A 201 11.69 -5.29 11.70
C ASP A 201 11.13 -4.39 12.83
N PRO A 202 11.30 -4.77 14.12
CA PRO A 202 10.67 -4.05 15.21
C PRO A 202 11.20 -2.63 15.39
N ARG A 203 12.47 -2.35 15.02
CA ARG A 203 13.05 -1.01 15.14
C ARG A 203 12.48 -0.10 14.05
N LYS A 204 12.44 -0.57 12.80
CA LYS A 204 11.88 0.19 11.68
C LYS A 204 10.39 0.43 11.90
N LEU A 205 9.63 -0.60 12.29
CA LEU A 205 8.20 -0.49 12.58
C LEU A 205 7.92 0.53 13.69
N ARG A 206 8.66 0.46 14.82
CA ARG A 206 8.56 1.44 15.90
C ARG A 206 8.83 2.86 15.41
N ASN A 207 9.92 3.06 14.67
CA ASN A 207 10.30 4.39 14.17
C ASN A 207 9.22 4.95 13.24
N THR A 208 8.67 4.11 12.35
CA THR A 208 7.57 4.50 11.46
C THR A 208 6.33 4.88 12.25
N ILE A 209 5.84 4.05 13.19
CA ILE A 209 4.65 4.34 13.99
C ILE A 209 4.83 5.65 14.76
N MET A 210 6.00 5.88 15.36
CA MET A 210 6.27 7.12 16.08
C MET A 210 6.27 8.34 15.18
N ALA A 211 6.82 8.23 13.96
CA ALA A 211 6.90 9.32 13.00
C ALA A 211 5.53 9.70 12.41
N ILE A 212 4.68 8.68 12.12
CA ILE A 212 3.37 8.92 11.49
C ILE A 212 2.23 9.22 12.46
N SER A 213 2.45 9.07 13.76
CA SER A 213 1.37 9.11 14.78
C SER A 213 0.61 10.44 14.87
N LYS A 214 1.13 11.51 14.26
CA LYS A 214 0.50 12.84 14.21
C LYS A 214 0.25 13.30 12.78
N TYR A 215 0.45 12.43 11.80
CA TYR A 215 0.29 12.80 10.40
C TYR A 215 -1.19 12.86 10.02
N GLU A 216 -1.52 13.89 9.23
CA GLU A 216 -2.81 14.07 8.59
C GLU A 216 -2.60 14.45 7.11
N ALA A 217 -3.33 13.81 6.21
CA ALA A 217 -3.20 14.01 4.77
C ALA A 217 -4.08 15.13 4.20
N TRP A 218 -4.93 15.77 5.01
CA TRP A 218 -6.03 16.62 4.53
C TRP A 218 -5.59 17.76 3.60
N ASP A 219 -4.50 18.45 3.92
CA ASP A 219 -3.95 19.56 3.13
C ASP A 219 -3.25 19.11 1.84
N LYS A 220 -3.00 17.81 1.68
CA LYS A 220 -2.33 17.22 0.51
C LYS A 220 -3.33 16.79 -0.57
N LEU A 221 -4.51 16.31 -0.17
CA LEU A 221 -5.49 15.68 -1.04
C LEU A 221 -5.99 16.60 -2.16
N GLY A 222 -6.20 17.87 -1.88
CA GLY A 222 -6.65 18.86 -2.87
C GLY A 222 -5.68 19.12 -4.03
N ALA A 223 -4.44 18.66 -3.93
CA ALA A 223 -3.45 18.74 -5.00
C ALA A 223 -3.66 17.68 -6.09
N ILE A 224 -4.36 16.59 -5.78
CA ILE A 224 -4.59 15.47 -6.69
C ILE A 224 -5.58 15.89 -7.77
N GLN A 225 -5.13 15.88 -9.04
CA GLN A 225 -5.92 16.36 -10.19
C GLN A 225 -6.39 15.23 -11.11
N CYS A 226 -5.68 14.09 -11.11
CA CYS A 226 -6.05 12.94 -11.93
C CYS A 226 -7.29 12.21 -11.38
N PRO A 227 -8.01 11.44 -12.21
CA PRO A 227 -9.07 10.55 -11.75
C PRO A 227 -8.59 9.63 -10.65
N THR A 228 -9.33 9.62 -9.54
CA THR A 228 -8.97 8.89 -8.32
C THR A 228 -10.10 7.96 -7.90
N LEU A 229 -9.80 6.68 -7.71
CA LEU A 229 -10.72 5.71 -7.13
C LEU A 229 -10.36 5.49 -5.67
N ILE A 230 -11.35 5.65 -4.80
CA ILE A 230 -11.23 5.35 -3.37
C ILE A 230 -12.01 4.06 -3.08
N VAL A 231 -11.32 3.04 -2.58
CA VAL A 231 -11.94 1.76 -2.21
C VAL A 231 -12.07 1.72 -0.69
N ALA A 232 -13.31 1.76 -0.23
CA ALA A 232 -13.69 1.74 1.18
C ALA A 232 -14.11 0.33 1.64
N THR A 233 -14.16 0.14 2.97
CA THR A 233 -14.65 -1.07 3.63
C THR A 233 -15.49 -0.66 4.84
N SER A 234 -16.73 -0.27 4.59
CA SER A 234 -17.60 0.41 5.57
C SER A 234 -17.96 -0.44 6.81
N LYS A 235 -17.92 -1.77 6.68
CA LYS A 235 -18.24 -2.66 7.80
C LYS A 235 -17.07 -2.85 8.78
N ASP A 236 -15.85 -2.51 8.39
CA ASP A 236 -14.67 -2.78 9.21
C ASP A 236 -14.37 -1.67 10.23
N SER A 237 -14.91 -0.45 10.05
CA SER A 237 -14.71 0.66 11.00
C SER A 237 -15.71 1.81 10.76
N LEU A 238 -16.42 2.23 11.82
CA LEU A 238 -17.36 3.35 11.77
C LEU A 238 -16.68 4.71 11.53
N HIS A 239 -15.42 4.87 11.92
CA HIS A 239 -14.69 6.13 11.73
C HIS A 239 -14.19 6.36 10.30
N ILE A 240 -14.00 5.29 9.54
CA ILE A 240 -13.51 5.37 8.16
C ILE A 240 -14.54 6.04 7.24
N HIS A 241 -15.84 5.95 7.52
CA HIS A 241 -16.86 6.53 6.65
C HIS A 241 -16.74 8.05 6.53
N ASP A 242 -16.62 8.77 7.64
CA ASP A 242 -16.47 10.23 7.65
C ASP A 242 -15.16 10.68 6.99
N GLU A 243 -14.08 9.92 7.20
CA GLU A 243 -12.79 10.16 6.55
C GLU A 243 -12.89 9.98 5.04
N ILE A 244 -13.57 8.95 4.54
CA ILE A 244 -13.79 8.73 3.10
C ILE A 244 -14.62 9.85 2.50
N ILE A 245 -15.73 10.26 3.12
CA ILE A 245 -16.55 11.40 2.67
C ILE A 245 -15.69 12.66 2.56
N ARG A 246 -14.86 12.93 3.57
CA ARG A 246 -13.95 14.07 3.56
C ARG A 246 -12.91 13.96 2.45
N MET A 247 -12.33 12.79 2.20
CA MET A 247 -11.39 12.58 1.08
C MET A 247 -12.06 12.91 -0.26
N VAL A 248 -13.28 12.40 -0.48
CA VAL A 248 -14.07 12.66 -1.72
C VAL A 248 -14.32 14.16 -1.89
N SER A 249 -14.65 14.87 -0.82
CA SER A 249 -14.88 16.32 -0.89
C SER A 249 -13.62 17.13 -1.25
N LEU A 250 -12.43 16.61 -0.95
CA LEU A 250 -11.14 17.27 -1.19
C LEU A 250 -10.53 16.91 -2.55
N ILE A 251 -10.77 15.70 -3.07
CA ILE A 251 -10.23 15.23 -4.36
C ILE A 251 -11.32 15.41 -5.43
N LYS A 252 -11.19 16.46 -6.26
CA LYS A 252 -12.23 16.86 -7.23
C LYS A 252 -12.68 15.77 -8.19
N ASN A 253 -11.75 14.93 -8.65
CA ASN A 253 -12.01 13.88 -9.64
C ASN A 253 -12.03 12.49 -8.99
N SER A 254 -12.64 12.35 -7.81
CA SER A 254 -12.71 11.08 -7.11
C SER A 254 -14.06 10.37 -7.30
N SER A 255 -14.00 9.05 -7.23
CA SER A 255 -15.14 8.15 -7.11
C SER A 255 -14.89 7.15 -5.98
N VAL A 256 -15.96 6.57 -5.44
CA VAL A 256 -15.88 5.61 -4.32
C VAL A 256 -16.50 4.29 -4.73
N VAL A 257 -15.85 3.20 -4.33
CA VAL A 257 -16.42 1.86 -4.33
C VAL A 257 -16.30 1.32 -2.91
N ASP A 258 -17.42 0.88 -2.34
CA ASP A 258 -17.44 0.24 -1.03
C ASP A 258 -17.50 -1.28 -1.19
N LEU A 259 -16.45 -1.96 -0.75
CA LEU A 259 -16.39 -3.43 -0.72
C LEU A 259 -16.89 -4.01 0.61
N GLU A 260 -17.37 -3.16 1.49
CA GLU A 260 -17.91 -3.49 2.81
C GLU A 260 -16.87 -4.07 3.78
N THR A 261 -16.09 -5.07 3.37
CA THR A 261 -15.13 -5.81 4.22
C THR A 261 -13.74 -5.88 3.60
N SER A 262 -12.69 -5.95 4.45
CA SER A 262 -11.28 -5.94 4.02
C SER A 262 -10.88 -7.17 3.21
N ASP A 263 -11.47 -8.34 3.46
CA ASP A 263 -11.18 -9.57 2.71
C ASP A 263 -11.45 -9.41 1.21
N ARG A 264 -12.53 -8.70 0.84
CA ARG A 264 -12.87 -8.43 -0.57
C ARG A 264 -11.87 -7.53 -1.28
N THR A 265 -11.07 -6.75 -0.55
CA THR A 265 -10.04 -5.88 -1.15
C THR A 265 -8.78 -6.62 -1.59
N HIS A 266 -8.64 -7.90 -1.29
CA HIS A 266 -7.45 -8.70 -1.63
C HIS A 266 -7.71 -9.77 -2.70
N GLY A 267 -8.98 -9.90 -3.16
CA GLY A 267 -9.42 -10.93 -4.10
C GLY A 267 -9.48 -10.51 -5.57
N ALA A 268 -9.99 -11.44 -6.40
CA ALA A 268 -10.20 -11.22 -7.83
C ALA A 268 -11.19 -10.09 -8.14
N GLU A 269 -12.15 -9.81 -7.24
CA GLU A 269 -13.08 -8.69 -7.36
C GLU A 269 -12.32 -7.37 -7.40
N MET A 270 -11.37 -7.16 -6.49
CA MET A 270 -10.54 -5.96 -6.48
C MET A 270 -9.69 -5.85 -7.75
N ALA A 271 -9.13 -6.94 -8.24
CA ALA A 271 -8.40 -6.94 -9.50
C ALA A 271 -9.29 -6.49 -10.68
N SER A 272 -10.55 -6.94 -10.73
CA SER A 272 -11.51 -6.51 -11.74
C SER A 272 -11.84 -5.01 -11.63
N ILE A 273 -12.00 -4.50 -10.42
CA ILE A 273 -12.22 -3.07 -10.17
C ILE A 273 -11.03 -2.24 -10.68
N ILE A 274 -9.80 -2.68 -10.36
CA ILE A 274 -8.57 -2.01 -10.84
C ILE A 274 -8.54 -2.00 -12.37
N LYS A 275 -8.71 -3.16 -13.02
CA LYS A 275 -8.72 -3.28 -14.48
C LYS A 275 -9.75 -2.36 -15.13
N ASN A 276 -10.98 -2.36 -14.64
CA ASN A 276 -12.05 -1.52 -15.16
C ASN A 276 -11.73 -0.03 -15.02
N PHE A 277 -11.21 0.38 -13.88
CA PHE A 277 -10.89 1.77 -13.63
C PHE A 277 -9.73 2.28 -14.51
N VAL A 278 -8.64 1.53 -14.61
CA VAL A 278 -7.47 1.95 -15.41
C VAL A 278 -7.73 1.85 -16.92
N ASN A 279 -8.70 1.05 -17.36
CA ASN A 279 -9.15 0.99 -18.75
C ASN A 279 -10.20 2.06 -19.10
N GLY A 280 -10.53 2.96 -18.16
CA GLY A 280 -11.46 4.07 -18.39
C GLY A 280 -12.93 3.67 -18.44
N ALA A 281 -13.29 2.47 -17.98
CA ALA A 281 -14.68 2.09 -17.81
C ALA A 281 -15.26 2.86 -16.61
N SER A 282 -16.14 3.84 -16.88
CA SER A 282 -16.87 4.58 -15.85
C SER A 282 -17.69 3.61 -15.00
N GLN A 283 -17.27 3.39 -13.78
CA GLN A 283 -18.14 2.76 -12.80
C GLN A 283 -19.18 3.80 -12.39
N LYS A 284 -20.46 3.53 -12.71
CA LYS A 284 -21.57 4.31 -12.18
C LYS A 284 -21.53 4.14 -10.65
N THR A 285 -21.23 5.24 -9.98
CA THR A 285 -21.26 5.33 -8.53
C THR A 285 -22.66 5.06 -8.03
N GLY A 286 -22.84 3.93 -7.35
CA GLY A 286 -23.95 3.74 -6.43
C GLY A 286 -23.53 4.37 -5.10
N VAL A 287 -24.07 5.54 -4.77
CA VAL A 287 -24.15 6.09 -3.42
C VAL A 287 -25.55 5.77 -2.89
#